data_64483cd78112fb0fdd025a65f6cfd033
#
_entry.id   64483cd78112fb0fdd025a65f6cfd033
#
_cell.length_a   1.000
_cell.length_b   1.000
_cell.length_c   1.000
_cell.angle_alpha   90.00
_cell.angle_beta   90.00
_cell.angle_gamma   90.00
#
_symmetry.space_group_name_H-M   'P 1'
#
loop_
_entity.id
_entity.type
_entity.pdbx_description
1 polymer ?
#
loop_
_entity_poly.entity_id
_entity_poly.type
_entity_poly.pdbx_seq_one_letter_code
_entity_poly.pdbx_strand_id
1 'polypeptide(L)'
;MKLDLPIYEISSLKHSYAGKTVLEIDHLTVQPASIVGLIGPNGGGKSTLLKLLGLIERPTQGEIRFNGRLVEPFSDEARFLITLLPQEPFLMKRSVFKNVSYGLMLKGNCKDIDDRVHEALSLVGLPSKGFSRRPWYALSGGETQRVALAARLALKPKVLLLDEPTASVDAASAQLIMEASLRARQELGTTLIIASHDWQWLYEICDEILQLFKGGIFGTGRETIIFGPWQKLETGKWGKILSDKQQLVVPTPPNQESAAIIEVLSVSEDGSTVIDEDIVLLGTVSRLILERKTGQVFATILAGDLPFTARLMPQKDKEHNIFPGKTIYIHYRLDQTKWI
;
A
#
# COMPACT_ATOMS: atom_id res chain seq x y z
N MET A 1 14.28 15.81 23.37
CA MET A 1 13.45 15.28 22.28
C MET A 1 13.02 13.87 22.71
N LYS A 2 11.78 13.67 23.13
CA LYS A 2 11.28 12.29 23.35
C LYS A 2 11.21 11.66 21.97
N LEU A 3 12.02 10.63 21.72
CA LEU A 3 11.82 9.75 20.58
C LEU A 3 10.43 9.13 20.78
N ASP A 4 9.45 9.51 19.96
CA ASP A 4 8.16 8.86 19.97
C ASP A 4 8.36 7.40 19.61
N LEU A 5 7.92 6.50 20.48
CA LEU A 5 7.99 5.06 20.24
C LEU A 5 7.18 4.73 18.98
N PRO A 6 7.69 3.82 18.11
CA PRO A 6 6.93 3.38 16.96
C PRO A 6 5.60 2.75 17.39
N ILE A 7 4.57 2.94 16.57
CA ILE A 7 3.26 2.32 16.82
C ILE A 7 3.33 0.80 16.62
N TYR A 8 4.09 0.35 15.62
CA TYR A 8 4.47 -1.05 15.44
C TYR A 8 5.97 -1.21 15.31
N GLU A 9 6.46 -2.30 15.89
CA GLU A 9 7.80 -2.82 15.69
C GLU A 9 7.69 -4.33 15.48
N ILE A 10 8.18 -4.79 14.35
CA ILE A 10 8.23 -6.19 13.95
C ILE A 10 9.67 -6.64 13.95
N SER A 11 9.94 -7.83 14.51
CA SER A 11 11.27 -8.43 14.54
C SER A 11 11.19 -9.90 14.17
N SER A 12 11.97 -10.30 13.14
CA SER A 12 12.12 -11.68 12.66
C SER A 12 10.79 -12.40 12.44
N LEU A 13 9.81 -11.68 11.87
CA LEU A 13 8.46 -12.20 11.65
C LEU A 13 8.48 -13.28 10.56
N LYS A 14 7.93 -14.43 10.87
CA LYS A 14 7.62 -15.47 9.90
C LYS A 14 6.21 -16.00 10.10
N HIS A 15 5.48 -16.14 9.00
CA HIS A 15 4.14 -16.70 9.03
C HIS A 15 3.93 -17.71 7.92
N SER A 16 3.31 -18.84 8.27
CA SER A 16 3.11 -19.97 7.36
C SER A 16 1.68 -20.50 7.47
N TYR A 17 1.06 -20.80 6.33
CA TYR A 17 -0.20 -21.55 6.26
C TYR A 17 0.09 -22.97 5.73
N ALA A 18 -0.35 -23.99 6.45
CA ALA A 18 -0.16 -25.39 6.08
C ALA A 18 1.30 -25.73 5.70
N GLY A 19 2.26 -25.20 6.44
CA GLY A 19 3.68 -25.42 6.21
C GLY A 19 4.33 -24.59 5.09
N LYS A 20 3.54 -23.83 4.32
CA LYS A 20 4.06 -22.91 3.30
C LYS A 20 4.26 -21.52 3.89
N THR A 21 5.48 -21.02 3.87
CA THR A 21 5.79 -19.66 4.30
C THR A 21 5.15 -18.65 3.34
N VAL A 22 4.40 -17.70 3.90
CA VAL A 22 3.70 -16.62 3.17
C VAL A 22 4.19 -15.23 3.52
N LEU A 23 4.86 -15.08 4.68
CA LEU A 23 5.55 -13.85 5.08
C LEU A 23 6.86 -14.19 5.78
N GLU A 24 7.88 -13.40 5.48
CA GLU A 24 9.19 -13.42 6.14
C GLU A 24 9.74 -11.99 6.12
N ILE A 25 9.73 -11.33 7.29
CA ILE A 25 10.08 -9.91 7.45
C ILE A 25 11.04 -9.81 8.63
N ASP A 26 12.28 -9.43 8.37
CA ASP A 26 13.32 -9.33 9.40
C ASP A 26 13.02 -8.20 10.37
N HIS A 27 12.69 -7.02 9.83
CA HIS A 27 12.40 -5.84 10.62
C HIS A 27 11.44 -4.90 9.89
N LEU A 28 10.49 -4.35 10.64
CA LEU A 28 9.60 -3.29 10.17
C LEU A 28 9.21 -2.39 11.34
N THR A 29 9.30 -1.07 11.14
CA THR A 29 8.79 -0.09 12.09
C THR A 29 7.75 0.81 11.41
N VAL A 30 6.66 1.09 12.12
CA VAL A 30 5.64 2.04 11.67
C VAL A 30 5.53 3.16 12.70
N GLN A 31 5.58 4.41 12.24
CA GLN A 31 5.50 5.56 13.12
C GLN A 31 4.04 5.91 13.46
N PRO A 32 3.77 6.49 14.65
CA PRO A 32 2.45 7.00 14.99
C PRO A 32 1.97 8.05 14.01
N ALA A 33 0.66 8.09 13.72
CA ALA A 33 0.01 9.04 12.81
C ALA A 33 0.60 9.10 11.39
N SER A 34 1.33 8.06 10.96
CA SER A 34 1.81 7.91 9.60
C SER A 34 0.77 7.23 8.70
N ILE A 35 0.95 7.38 7.39
CA ILE A 35 0.23 6.63 6.36
C ILE A 35 1.23 5.74 5.64
N VAL A 36 1.07 4.42 5.76
CA VAL A 36 1.91 3.42 5.12
C VAL A 36 1.11 2.71 4.03
N GLY A 37 1.59 2.76 2.80
CA GLY A 37 1.05 2.03 1.67
C GLY A 37 1.70 0.67 1.51
N LEU A 38 0.92 -0.37 1.25
CA LEU A 38 1.39 -1.71 0.92
C LEU A 38 1.06 -2.00 -0.54
N ILE A 39 2.08 -2.16 -1.38
CA ILE A 39 1.93 -2.51 -2.79
C ILE A 39 2.56 -3.88 -3.06
N GLY A 40 2.18 -4.50 -4.16
CA GLY A 40 2.72 -5.79 -4.59
C GLY A 40 1.67 -6.66 -5.29
N PRO A 41 2.09 -7.78 -5.92
CA PRO A 41 1.19 -8.67 -6.63
C PRO A 41 0.19 -9.37 -5.70
N ASN A 42 -0.85 -9.96 -6.31
CA ASN A 42 -1.74 -10.85 -5.59
C ASN A 42 -0.96 -12.05 -5.02
N GLY A 43 -1.26 -12.42 -3.79
CA GLY A 43 -0.49 -13.45 -3.07
C GLY A 43 0.87 -12.99 -2.52
N GLY A 44 1.25 -11.72 -2.67
CA GLY A 44 2.50 -11.15 -2.14
C GLY A 44 2.57 -11.06 -0.62
N GLY A 45 1.45 -11.29 0.10
CA GLY A 45 1.41 -11.28 1.57
C GLY A 45 0.74 -10.06 2.20
N LYS A 46 0.23 -9.09 1.41
CA LYS A 46 -0.37 -7.83 1.91
C LYS A 46 -1.48 -8.06 2.94
N SER A 47 -2.52 -8.81 2.58
CA SER A 47 -3.64 -9.10 3.48
C SER A 47 -3.22 -9.92 4.71
N THR A 48 -2.23 -10.82 4.57
CA THR A 48 -1.67 -11.58 5.68
C THR A 48 -0.94 -10.65 6.65
N LEU A 49 -0.13 -9.72 6.15
CA LEU A 49 0.53 -8.71 6.99
C LEU A 49 -0.51 -7.86 7.74
N LEU A 50 -1.56 -7.40 7.05
CA LEU A 50 -2.63 -6.64 7.69
C LEU A 50 -3.35 -7.43 8.79
N LYS A 51 -3.58 -8.74 8.60
CA LYS A 51 -4.20 -9.60 9.65
C LYS A 51 -3.29 -9.78 10.86
N LEU A 52 -1.99 -9.93 10.65
CA LEU A 52 -1.00 -10.03 11.73
C LEU A 52 -0.91 -8.70 12.50
N LEU A 53 -0.82 -7.56 11.82
CA LEU A 53 -0.84 -6.23 12.42
C LEU A 53 -2.18 -5.94 13.12
N GLY A 54 -3.27 -6.48 12.58
CA GLY A 54 -4.61 -6.43 13.18
C GLY A 54 -4.77 -7.32 14.41
N LEU A 55 -3.75 -8.10 14.75
CA LEU A 55 -3.76 -9.10 15.83
C LEU A 55 -4.93 -10.10 15.70
N ILE A 56 -5.30 -10.41 14.46
CA ILE A 56 -6.33 -11.40 14.12
C ILE A 56 -5.70 -12.80 14.06
N GLU A 57 -4.45 -12.86 13.58
CA GLU A 57 -3.66 -14.08 13.48
C GLU A 57 -2.36 -13.93 14.29
N ARG A 58 -1.83 -15.06 14.76
CA ARG A 58 -0.54 -15.11 15.45
C ARG A 58 0.55 -15.40 14.41
N PRO A 59 1.69 -14.70 14.42
CA PRO A 59 2.83 -15.11 13.61
C PRO A 59 3.31 -16.51 14.01
N THR A 60 3.84 -17.28 13.04
CA THR A 60 4.42 -18.61 13.31
C THR A 60 5.72 -18.46 14.10
N GLN A 61 6.50 -17.40 13.82
CA GLN A 61 7.74 -17.04 14.52
C GLN A 61 7.87 -15.51 14.55
N GLY A 62 8.75 -15.04 15.45
CA GLY A 62 9.02 -13.60 15.59
C GLY A 62 8.02 -12.89 16.49
N GLU A 63 8.15 -11.57 16.58
CA GLU A 63 7.41 -10.74 17.52
C GLU A 63 6.79 -9.53 16.84
N ILE A 64 5.61 -9.14 17.32
CA ILE A 64 4.96 -7.87 16.99
C ILE A 64 4.79 -7.08 18.28
N ARG A 65 5.37 -5.88 18.33
CA ARG A 65 5.18 -4.92 19.41
C ARG A 65 4.24 -3.82 18.95
N PHE A 66 3.29 -3.46 19.79
CA PHE A 66 2.36 -2.37 19.60
C PHE A 66 2.53 -1.36 20.73
N ASN A 67 2.82 -0.09 20.40
CA ASN A 67 3.18 0.94 21.38
C ASN A 67 4.32 0.48 22.33
N GLY A 68 5.35 -0.18 21.79
CA GLY A 68 6.51 -0.69 22.53
C GLY A 68 6.25 -1.93 23.39
N ARG A 69 5.03 -2.47 23.44
CA ARG A 69 4.67 -3.67 24.19
C ARG A 69 4.49 -4.88 23.28
N LEU A 70 4.99 -6.03 23.70
CA LEU A 70 4.67 -7.28 23.04
C LEU A 70 3.16 -7.53 23.18
N VAL A 71 2.50 -7.83 22.07
CA VAL A 71 1.05 -8.02 22.05
C VAL A 71 0.70 -9.38 21.47
N GLU A 72 -0.33 -9.97 22.05
CA GLU A 72 -0.90 -11.24 21.61
C GLU A 72 -2.18 -11.01 20.82
N PRO A 73 -2.53 -11.90 19.88
CA PRO A 73 -3.80 -11.85 19.19
C PRO A 73 -4.98 -11.80 20.16
N PHE A 74 -5.98 -10.99 19.81
CA PHE A 74 -7.22 -10.79 20.56
C PHE A 74 -7.02 -10.22 21.98
N SER A 75 -5.85 -9.66 22.30
CA SER A 75 -5.62 -9.03 23.61
C SER A 75 -6.55 -7.85 23.82
N ASP A 76 -7.08 -7.70 25.05
CA ASP A 76 -7.97 -6.59 25.41
C ASP A 76 -7.28 -5.22 25.29
N GLU A 77 -5.96 -5.18 25.46
CA GLU A 77 -5.17 -3.96 25.38
C GLU A 77 -5.17 -3.32 23.97
N ALA A 78 -5.26 -4.15 22.92
CA ALA A 78 -5.20 -3.71 21.54
C ALA A 78 -6.54 -3.82 20.78
N ARG A 79 -7.47 -4.63 21.27
CA ARG A 79 -8.71 -5.04 20.59
C ARG A 79 -9.55 -3.91 20.00
N PHE A 80 -9.62 -2.76 20.68
CA PHE A 80 -10.39 -1.59 20.23
C PHE A 80 -9.52 -0.44 19.74
N LEU A 81 -8.20 -0.62 19.79
CA LEU A 81 -7.24 0.38 19.31
C LEU A 81 -6.79 0.12 17.89
N ILE A 82 -6.92 -1.12 17.42
CA ILE A 82 -6.57 -1.53 16.06
C ILE A 82 -7.84 -2.05 15.39
N THR A 83 -8.12 -1.55 14.19
CA THR A 83 -9.28 -1.98 13.41
C THR A 83 -8.88 -2.31 11.98
N LEU A 84 -9.46 -3.36 11.41
CA LEU A 84 -9.23 -3.78 10.03
C LEU A 84 -10.52 -3.67 9.22
N LEU A 85 -10.47 -2.97 8.08
CA LEU A 85 -11.47 -3.03 7.03
C LEU A 85 -10.97 -4.00 5.96
N PRO A 86 -11.56 -5.19 5.84
CA PRO A 86 -11.18 -6.15 4.81
C PRO A 86 -11.73 -5.74 3.45
N GLN A 87 -11.18 -6.32 2.38
CA GLN A 87 -11.60 -6.08 0.99
C GLN A 87 -13.10 -6.32 0.80
N GLU A 88 -13.60 -7.43 1.33
CA GLU A 88 -15.03 -7.75 1.36
C GLU A 88 -15.55 -7.62 2.79
N PRO A 89 -16.19 -6.50 3.16
CA PRO A 89 -16.68 -6.30 4.50
C PRO A 89 -17.94 -7.12 4.74
N PHE A 90 -17.98 -7.77 5.87
CA PHE A 90 -19.15 -8.51 6.32
C PHE A 90 -19.94 -7.67 7.34
N LEU A 91 -21.20 -7.43 7.05
CA LEU A 91 -22.14 -6.84 7.99
C LEU A 91 -22.99 -7.92 8.66
N MET A 92 -23.23 -7.76 9.95
CA MET A 92 -24.15 -8.62 10.67
C MET A 92 -25.58 -8.40 10.17
N LYS A 93 -26.42 -9.43 10.21
CA LYS A 93 -27.85 -9.39 9.83
C LYS A 93 -28.68 -8.51 10.79
N ARG A 94 -28.34 -7.22 10.84
CA ARG A 94 -28.90 -6.20 11.73
C ARG A 94 -29.06 -4.87 10.99
N SER A 95 -29.64 -3.86 11.64
CA SER A 95 -29.67 -2.50 11.09
C SER A 95 -28.27 -1.89 10.99
N VAL A 96 -28.13 -0.86 10.17
CA VAL A 96 -26.90 -0.05 10.06
C VAL A 96 -26.46 0.42 11.45
N PHE A 97 -27.36 1.02 12.23
CA PHE A 97 -27.07 1.47 13.60
C PHE A 97 -26.44 0.35 14.44
N LYS A 98 -27.06 -0.83 14.45
CA LYS A 98 -26.58 -1.98 15.25
C LYS A 98 -25.25 -2.54 14.75
N ASN A 99 -24.91 -2.36 13.46
CA ASN A 99 -23.61 -2.72 12.91
C ASN A 99 -22.53 -1.72 13.37
N VAL A 100 -22.81 -0.43 13.30
CA VAL A 100 -21.84 0.62 13.68
C VAL A 100 -21.64 0.67 15.19
N SER A 101 -22.70 0.53 15.98
CA SER A 101 -22.64 0.58 17.45
C SER A 101 -22.06 -0.67 18.11
N TYR A 102 -21.94 -1.78 17.37
CA TYR A 102 -21.57 -3.08 17.95
C TYR A 102 -20.22 -3.05 18.68
N GLY A 103 -19.21 -2.51 18.06
CA GLY A 103 -17.88 -2.39 18.69
C GLY A 103 -17.90 -1.47 19.92
N LEU A 104 -18.69 -0.39 19.88
CA LEU A 104 -18.86 0.51 21.01
C LEU A 104 -19.51 -0.18 22.22
N MET A 105 -20.54 -0.98 21.95
CA MET A 105 -21.20 -1.77 23.00
C MET A 105 -20.26 -2.82 23.61
N LEU A 106 -19.45 -3.49 22.80
CA LEU A 106 -18.47 -4.46 23.30
C LEU A 106 -17.36 -3.80 24.12
N LYS A 107 -16.95 -2.57 23.77
CA LYS A 107 -15.94 -1.83 24.52
C LYS A 107 -16.42 -1.47 25.94
N GLY A 108 -17.73 -1.41 26.18
CA GLY A 108 -18.31 -0.97 27.43
C GLY A 108 -18.08 0.51 27.71
N ASN A 109 -18.75 1.05 28.73
CA ASN A 109 -18.60 2.45 29.21
C ASN A 109 -18.64 3.53 28.08
N CYS A 110 -19.27 3.26 26.96
CA CYS A 110 -19.44 4.25 25.91
C CYS A 110 -20.69 5.08 26.23
N LYS A 111 -20.50 6.23 26.84
CA LYS A 111 -21.52 7.27 26.87
C LYS A 111 -21.66 7.79 25.43
N ASP A 112 -22.85 8.21 25.04
CA ASP A 112 -23.11 8.85 23.74
C ASP A 112 -22.94 7.96 22.50
N ILE A 113 -23.38 6.68 22.59
CA ILE A 113 -23.31 5.73 21.46
C ILE A 113 -24.04 6.29 20.23
N ASP A 114 -25.20 6.92 20.42
CA ASP A 114 -25.99 7.50 19.33
C ASP A 114 -25.20 8.57 18.59
N ASP A 115 -24.59 9.51 19.31
CA ASP A 115 -23.79 10.60 18.73
C ASP A 115 -22.58 10.04 17.99
N ARG A 116 -21.88 9.09 18.56
CA ARG A 116 -20.72 8.45 17.90
C ARG A 116 -21.09 7.67 16.63
N VAL A 117 -22.24 7.01 16.63
CA VAL A 117 -22.75 6.35 15.42
C VAL A 117 -23.10 7.39 14.35
N HIS A 118 -23.75 8.48 14.74
CA HIS A 118 -24.10 9.55 13.81
C HIS A 118 -22.86 10.26 13.25
N GLU A 119 -21.88 10.58 14.11
CA GLU A 119 -20.59 11.14 13.72
C GLU A 119 -19.88 10.23 12.70
N ALA A 120 -19.78 8.94 13.00
CA ALA A 120 -19.10 7.97 12.14
C ALA A 120 -19.81 7.79 10.77
N LEU A 121 -21.13 7.74 10.75
CA LEU A 121 -21.91 7.67 9.51
C LEU A 121 -21.75 8.95 8.68
N SER A 122 -21.74 10.10 9.32
CA SER A 122 -21.53 11.39 8.65
C SER A 122 -20.14 11.48 8.01
N LEU A 123 -19.10 10.99 8.70
CA LEU A 123 -17.72 10.96 8.18
C LEU A 123 -17.60 10.21 6.85
N VAL A 124 -18.39 9.14 6.67
CA VAL A 124 -18.39 8.35 5.44
C VAL A 124 -19.47 8.80 4.43
N GLY A 125 -20.04 9.98 4.59
CA GLY A 125 -21.03 10.55 3.69
C GLY A 125 -22.38 9.81 3.69
N LEU A 126 -22.76 9.18 4.80
CA LEU A 126 -24.06 8.55 4.95
C LEU A 126 -24.95 9.38 5.89
N PRO A 127 -26.15 9.83 5.42
CA PRO A 127 -27.03 10.62 6.25
C PRO A 127 -27.58 9.81 7.42
N SER A 128 -27.39 10.30 8.64
CA SER A 128 -27.80 9.55 9.84
C SER A 128 -29.31 9.38 9.99
N LYS A 129 -30.11 10.42 9.61
CA LYS A 129 -31.57 10.36 9.69
C LYS A 129 -32.18 9.38 8.69
N GLY A 130 -32.84 8.36 9.20
CA GLY A 130 -33.49 7.31 8.41
C GLY A 130 -32.54 6.23 7.90
N PHE A 131 -31.30 6.57 7.53
CA PHE A 131 -30.34 5.61 7.01
C PHE A 131 -29.88 4.60 8.10
N SER A 132 -29.65 5.06 9.30
CA SER A 132 -29.22 4.22 10.43
C SER A 132 -30.20 3.07 10.77
N ARG A 133 -31.47 3.20 10.42
CA ARG A 133 -32.51 2.17 10.61
C ARG A 133 -32.57 1.15 9.50
N ARG A 134 -31.94 1.41 8.33
CA ARG A 134 -31.95 0.48 7.20
C ARG A 134 -31.38 -0.88 7.60
N PRO A 135 -31.98 -1.98 7.13
CA PRO A 135 -31.41 -3.31 7.31
C PRO A 135 -30.19 -3.50 6.41
N TRP A 136 -29.26 -4.36 6.83
CA TRP A 136 -28.00 -4.64 6.13
C TRP A 136 -28.15 -5.02 4.65
N TYR A 137 -29.21 -5.76 4.33
CA TYR A 137 -29.47 -6.25 2.98
C TYR A 137 -30.05 -5.19 2.01
N ALA A 138 -30.41 -4.03 2.52
CA ALA A 138 -30.93 -2.91 1.72
C ALA A 138 -29.83 -1.92 1.32
N LEU A 139 -28.58 -2.30 1.48
CA LEU A 139 -27.41 -1.46 1.16
C LEU A 139 -26.83 -1.87 -0.20
N SER A 140 -26.38 -0.88 -0.98
CA SER A 140 -25.50 -1.11 -2.12
C SER A 140 -24.11 -1.57 -1.67
N GLY A 141 -23.26 -2.07 -2.60
CA GLY A 141 -21.89 -2.45 -2.28
C GLY A 141 -21.08 -1.29 -1.68
N GLY A 142 -21.14 -0.11 -2.28
CA GLY A 142 -20.45 1.06 -1.77
C GLY A 142 -21.01 1.55 -0.42
N GLU A 143 -22.34 1.47 -0.19
CA GLU A 143 -22.93 1.76 1.12
C GLU A 143 -22.48 0.74 2.17
N THR A 144 -22.41 -0.54 1.83
CA THR A 144 -21.92 -1.61 2.71
C THR A 144 -20.49 -1.35 3.15
N GLN A 145 -19.60 -1.00 2.23
CA GLN A 145 -18.20 -0.67 2.50
C GLN A 145 -18.09 0.54 3.42
N ARG A 146 -18.85 1.60 3.14
CA ARG A 146 -18.87 2.82 3.96
C ARG A 146 -19.44 2.58 5.36
N VAL A 147 -20.49 1.78 5.51
CA VAL A 147 -21.02 1.37 6.84
C VAL A 147 -19.98 0.55 7.60
N ALA A 148 -19.28 -0.35 6.92
CA ALA A 148 -18.21 -1.11 7.53
C ALA A 148 -17.04 -0.23 8.00
N LEU A 149 -16.67 0.79 7.22
CA LEU A 149 -15.67 1.79 7.64
C LEU A 149 -16.17 2.60 8.83
N ALA A 150 -17.42 3.08 8.80
CA ALA A 150 -18.02 3.82 9.91
C ALA A 150 -17.97 3.04 11.23
N ALA A 151 -18.24 1.72 11.18
CA ALA A 151 -18.15 0.86 12.36
C ALA A 151 -16.73 0.80 12.96
N ARG A 152 -15.68 0.96 12.16
CA ARG A 152 -14.29 1.03 12.62
C ARG A 152 -13.96 2.43 13.17
N LEU A 153 -14.35 3.46 12.44
CA LEU A 153 -14.10 4.86 12.83
C LEU A 153 -14.84 5.25 14.12
N ALA A 154 -16.03 4.68 14.36
CA ALA A 154 -16.78 4.88 15.61
C ALA A 154 -15.96 4.53 16.86
N LEU A 155 -15.01 3.62 16.77
CA LEU A 155 -14.12 3.23 17.87
C LEU A 155 -13.01 4.26 18.14
N LYS A 156 -12.77 5.22 17.21
CA LYS A 156 -11.66 6.17 17.23
C LYS A 156 -10.33 5.41 17.42
N PRO A 157 -9.96 4.53 16.46
CA PRO A 157 -8.81 3.64 16.62
C PRO A 157 -7.49 4.40 16.55
N LYS A 158 -6.45 3.87 17.19
CA LYS A 158 -5.06 4.33 16.99
C LYS A 158 -4.50 3.88 15.65
N VAL A 159 -4.95 2.72 15.16
CA VAL A 159 -4.54 2.16 13.88
C VAL A 159 -5.76 1.70 13.10
N LEU A 160 -5.85 2.13 11.85
CA LEU A 160 -6.84 1.70 10.88
C LEU A 160 -6.10 0.99 9.73
N LEU A 161 -6.36 -0.31 9.61
CA LEU A 161 -5.84 -1.16 8.55
C LEU A 161 -6.89 -1.26 7.45
N LEU A 162 -6.50 -1.04 6.21
CA LEU A 162 -7.38 -1.02 5.05
C LEU A 162 -6.86 -2.01 3.99
N ASP A 163 -7.63 -3.05 3.71
CA ASP A 163 -7.31 -4.05 2.70
C ASP A 163 -8.17 -3.81 1.46
N GLU A 164 -7.58 -3.28 0.39
CA GLU A 164 -8.24 -2.94 -0.88
C GLU A 164 -9.57 -2.18 -0.69
N PRO A 165 -9.58 -1.06 0.09
CA PRO A 165 -10.83 -0.44 0.56
C PRO A 165 -11.72 0.10 -0.55
N THR A 166 -11.19 0.27 -1.77
CA THR A 166 -11.87 0.89 -2.92
C THR A 166 -12.07 -0.05 -4.11
N ALA A 167 -11.59 -1.31 -4.04
CA ALA A 167 -11.53 -2.20 -5.20
C ALA A 167 -12.90 -2.59 -5.79
N SER A 168 -13.98 -2.60 -4.98
CA SER A 168 -15.30 -3.10 -5.40
C SER A 168 -16.41 -2.05 -5.26
N VAL A 169 -16.05 -0.76 -5.28
CA VAL A 169 -17.02 0.32 -5.11
C VAL A 169 -16.93 1.33 -6.27
N ASP A 170 -18.02 2.10 -6.45
CA ASP A 170 -18.03 3.20 -7.41
C ASP A 170 -17.07 4.35 -6.99
N ALA A 171 -16.69 5.19 -7.95
CA ALA A 171 -15.71 6.25 -7.73
C ALA A 171 -16.13 7.24 -6.62
N ALA A 172 -17.43 7.56 -6.49
CA ALA A 172 -17.93 8.46 -5.45
C ALA A 172 -17.80 7.83 -4.06
N SER A 173 -18.13 6.54 -3.92
CA SER A 173 -17.94 5.80 -2.67
C SER A 173 -16.45 5.64 -2.33
N ALA A 174 -15.58 5.40 -3.34
CA ALA A 174 -14.15 5.32 -3.16
C ALA A 174 -13.60 6.64 -2.58
N GLN A 175 -13.97 7.78 -3.16
CA GLN A 175 -13.56 9.09 -2.68
C GLN A 175 -13.97 9.33 -1.22
N LEU A 176 -15.22 9.03 -0.85
CA LEU A 176 -15.70 9.18 0.53
C LEU A 176 -14.98 8.29 1.53
N ILE A 177 -14.63 7.05 1.14
CA ILE A 177 -13.83 6.13 1.96
C ILE A 177 -12.44 6.71 2.21
N MET A 178 -11.80 7.23 1.17
CA MET A 178 -10.48 7.84 1.24
C MET A 178 -10.48 9.09 2.11
N GLU A 179 -11.42 10.02 1.88
CA GLU A 179 -11.57 11.24 2.67
C GLU A 179 -11.82 10.95 4.15
N ALA A 180 -12.70 9.99 4.48
CA ALA A 180 -12.98 9.62 5.86
C ALA A 180 -11.73 9.03 6.55
N SER A 181 -10.94 8.22 5.84
CA SER A 181 -9.70 7.65 6.35
C SER A 181 -8.65 8.74 6.63
N LEU A 182 -8.47 9.68 5.70
CA LEU A 182 -7.54 10.79 5.86
C LEU A 182 -7.95 11.74 6.99
N ARG A 183 -9.25 12.00 7.15
CA ARG A 183 -9.77 12.78 8.30
C ARG A 183 -9.47 12.09 9.63
N ALA A 184 -9.62 10.77 9.73
CA ALA A 184 -9.26 10.04 10.94
C ALA A 184 -7.78 10.21 11.31
N ARG A 185 -6.89 10.24 10.33
CA ARG A 185 -5.47 10.58 10.57
C ARG A 185 -5.29 12.01 11.02
N GLN A 186 -5.93 12.98 10.35
CA GLN A 186 -5.74 14.41 10.62
C GLN A 186 -6.34 14.85 11.97
N GLU A 187 -7.54 14.35 12.30
CA GLU A 187 -8.30 14.80 13.48
C GLU A 187 -8.00 13.97 14.72
N LEU A 188 -7.70 12.67 14.56
CA LEU A 188 -7.53 11.73 15.69
C LEU A 188 -6.10 11.21 15.83
N GLY A 189 -5.20 11.55 14.90
CA GLY A 189 -3.84 10.99 14.88
C GLY A 189 -3.81 9.49 14.59
N THR A 190 -4.83 8.95 13.91
CA THR A 190 -4.90 7.54 13.55
C THR A 190 -3.80 7.19 12.55
N THR A 191 -3.03 6.15 12.81
CA THR A 191 -2.09 5.57 11.85
C THR A 191 -2.86 4.78 10.81
N LEU A 192 -2.58 4.99 9.52
CA LEU A 192 -3.21 4.26 8.43
C LEU A 192 -2.19 3.28 7.81
N ILE A 193 -2.61 2.02 7.59
CA ILE A 193 -1.85 1.05 6.79
C ILE A 193 -2.78 0.53 5.72
N ILE A 194 -2.45 0.80 4.45
CA ILE A 194 -3.37 0.64 3.32
C ILE A 194 -2.74 -0.27 2.29
N ALA A 195 -3.34 -1.44 2.06
CA ALA A 195 -3.04 -2.26 0.91
C ALA A 195 -3.95 -1.84 -0.26
N SER A 196 -3.37 -1.50 -1.40
CA SER A 196 -4.13 -1.15 -2.60
C SER A 196 -3.34 -1.43 -3.87
N HIS A 197 -4.08 -1.72 -4.95
CA HIS A 197 -3.55 -1.74 -6.32
C HIS A 197 -3.59 -0.36 -6.99
N ASP A 198 -4.26 0.62 -6.40
CA ASP A 198 -4.23 2.01 -6.85
C ASP A 198 -2.94 2.68 -6.36
N TRP A 199 -1.86 2.44 -7.10
CA TRP A 199 -0.55 2.98 -6.78
C TRP A 199 -0.55 4.50 -6.84
N GLN A 200 -1.34 5.08 -7.75
CA GLN A 200 -1.41 6.52 -7.93
C GLN A 200 -1.86 7.20 -6.65
N TRP A 201 -2.96 6.74 -6.12
CA TRP A 201 -3.50 7.26 -4.88
C TRP A 201 -2.54 7.05 -3.69
N LEU A 202 -1.96 5.85 -3.55
CA LEU A 202 -1.01 5.58 -2.46
C LEU A 202 0.19 6.53 -2.50
N TYR A 203 0.75 6.80 -3.67
CA TYR A 203 1.89 7.73 -3.78
C TYR A 203 1.52 9.17 -3.44
N GLU A 204 0.27 9.58 -3.61
CA GLU A 204 -0.20 10.93 -3.29
C GLU A 204 -0.36 11.15 -1.78
N ILE A 205 -0.76 10.11 -1.03
CA ILE A 205 -1.14 10.25 0.38
C ILE A 205 -0.18 9.63 1.37
N CYS A 206 0.57 8.58 0.99
CA CYS A 206 1.41 7.83 1.92
C CYS A 206 2.69 8.59 2.28
N ASP A 207 3.05 8.53 3.55
CA ASP A 207 4.35 8.97 4.05
C ASP A 207 5.44 7.97 3.66
N GLU A 208 5.07 6.68 3.55
CA GLU A 208 5.95 5.58 3.20
C GLU A 208 5.18 4.52 2.40
N ILE A 209 5.84 3.91 1.42
CA ILE A 209 5.29 2.79 0.65
C ILE A 209 6.21 1.60 0.79
N LEU A 210 5.64 0.46 1.15
CA LEU A 210 6.34 -0.82 1.28
C LEU A 210 5.91 -1.74 0.14
N GLN A 211 6.87 -2.28 -0.57
CA GLN A 211 6.63 -3.24 -1.64
C GLN A 211 6.79 -4.66 -1.13
N LEU A 212 5.69 -5.42 -1.15
CA LEU A 212 5.67 -6.83 -0.74
C LEU A 212 5.73 -7.74 -1.96
N PHE A 213 6.68 -8.67 -1.93
CA PHE A 213 6.82 -9.71 -2.94
C PHE A 213 7.24 -11.03 -2.30
N LYS A 214 6.56 -12.15 -2.65
CA LYS A 214 6.82 -13.49 -2.08
C LYS A 214 6.96 -13.50 -0.54
N GLY A 215 6.23 -12.64 0.14
CA GLY A 215 6.23 -12.55 1.60
C GLY A 215 7.31 -11.68 2.23
N GLY A 216 8.25 -11.16 1.46
CA GLY A 216 9.27 -10.20 1.92
C GLY A 216 8.91 -8.76 1.59
N ILE A 217 9.53 -7.81 2.30
CA ILE A 217 9.49 -6.39 1.97
C ILE A 217 10.74 -6.07 1.15
N PHE A 218 10.53 -5.61 -0.07
CA PHE A 218 11.59 -5.26 -1.00
C PHE A 218 11.41 -3.79 -1.41
N GLY A 219 12.26 -2.92 -0.87
CA GLY A 219 12.28 -1.54 -1.23
C GLY A 219 11.12 -0.69 -0.70
N THR A 220 11.19 0.59 -1.03
CA THR A 220 10.25 1.64 -0.59
C THR A 220 9.27 2.03 -1.69
N GLY A 221 9.03 1.14 -2.67
CA GLY A 221 8.17 1.43 -3.83
C GLY A 221 8.79 2.37 -4.87
N ARG A 222 10.08 2.69 -4.72
CA ARG A 222 10.84 3.58 -5.62
C ARG A 222 11.64 2.81 -6.66
N GLU A 223 11.83 1.52 -6.42
CA GLU A 223 12.52 0.62 -7.31
C GLU A 223 11.54 0.05 -8.35
N THR A 224 12.03 -0.14 -9.55
CA THR A 224 11.30 -0.87 -10.59
C THR A 224 11.48 -2.35 -10.38
N ILE A 225 10.41 -3.07 -10.02
CA ILE A 225 10.42 -4.54 -9.92
C ILE A 225 9.72 -5.14 -11.13
N ILE A 226 10.44 -5.95 -11.87
CA ILE A 226 9.93 -6.62 -13.07
C ILE A 226 9.96 -8.13 -12.83
N PHE A 227 8.80 -8.76 -12.98
CA PHE A 227 8.62 -10.19 -12.75
C PHE A 227 8.96 -11.01 -13.99
N GLY A 228 9.44 -12.25 -13.80
CA GLY A 228 9.56 -13.24 -14.88
C GLY A 228 8.22 -13.46 -15.63
N PRO A 229 8.14 -14.40 -16.58
CA PRO A 229 9.25 -15.25 -17.00
C PRO A 229 10.29 -14.52 -17.87
N TRP A 230 11.55 -14.92 -17.68
CA TRP A 230 12.67 -14.41 -18.46
C TRP A 230 13.03 -15.39 -19.57
N GLN A 231 13.43 -14.87 -20.73
CA GLN A 231 13.84 -15.67 -21.90
C GLN A 231 15.17 -15.21 -22.46
N LYS A 232 15.85 -16.10 -23.18
CA LYS A 232 17.01 -15.70 -23.98
C LYS A 232 16.52 -14.95 -25.22
N LEU A 233 17.04 -13.76 -25.41
CA LEU A 233 16.81 -12.91 -26.57
C LEU A 233 17.68 -13.40 -27.74
N GLU A 234 17.40 -12.95 -28.97
CA GLU A 234 18.19 -13.24 -30.17
C GLU A 234 19.66 -12.84 -30.01
N THR A 235 19.92 -11.81 -29.20
CA THR A 235 21.28 -11.35 -28.84
C THR A 235 22.03 -12.30 -27.92
N GLY A 236 21.41 -13.41 -27.49
CA GLY A 236 21.97 -14.34 -26.50
C GLY A 236 21.90 -13.85 -25.04
N LYS A 237 21.49 -12.60 -24.80
CA LYS A 237 21.27 -12.02 -23.46
C LYS A 237 19.93 -12.46 -22.89
N TRP A 238 19.80 -12.40 -21.57
CA TRP A 238 18.52 -12.64 -20.91
C TRP A 238 17.67 -11.37 -20.90
N GLY A 239 16.35 -11.52 -21.03
CA GLY A 239 15.47 -10.34 -21.02
C GLY A 239 14.01 -10.66 -21.35
N LYS A 240 13.29 -9.60 -21.72
CA LYS A 240 11.92 -9.63 -22.22
C LYS A 240 11.77 -8.75 -23.45
N ILE A 241 10.85 -9.15 -24.33
CA ILE A 241 10.38 -8.29 -25.42
C ILE A 241 9.15 -7.55 -24.91
N LEU A 242 9.19 -6.23 -24.91
CA LEU A 242 8.11 -5.37 -24.48
C LEU A 242 7.03 -5.26 -25.56
N SER A 243 5.86 -4.73 -25.19
CA SER A 243 4.72 -4.59 -26.11
C SER A 243 5.03 -3.69 -27.33
N ASP A 244 5.95 -2.75 -27.20
CA ASP A 244 6.48 -1.87 -28.26
C ASP A 244 7.68 -2.45 -29.03
N LYS A 245 7.98 -3.74 -28.81
CA LYS A 245 9.10 -4.49 -29.40
C LYS A 245 10.50 -4.12 -28.91
N GLN A 246 10.64 -3.23 -27.96
CA GLN A 246 11.91 -2.98 -27.29
C GLN A 246 12.34 -4.23 -26.50
N GLN A 247 13.64 -4.37 -26.29
CA GLN A 247 14.22 -5.47 -25.53
C GLN A 247 14.68 -4.96 -24.16
N LEU A 248 14.00 -5.39 -23.10
CA LEU A 248 14.49 -5.22 -21.75
C LEU A 248 15.54 -6.30 -21.47
N VAL A 249 16.78 -5.90 -21.28
CA VAL A 249 17.90 -6.80 -21.03
C VAL A 249 18.19 -6.85 -19.54
N VAL A 250 18.48 -8.05 -19.01
CA VAL A 250 18.84 -8.27 -17.60
C VAL A 250 20.05 -9.21 -17.50
N PRO A 251 20.75 -9.25 -16.36
CA PRO A 251 21.76 -10.27 -16.11
C PRO A 251 21.14 -11.67 -16.13
N THR A 252 21.96 -12.71 -16.13
CA THR A 252 21.47 -14.09 -16.04
C THR A 252 20.61 -14.27 -14.78
N PRO A 253 19.31 -14.60 -14.93
CA PRO A 253 18.42 -14.78 -13.78
C PRO A 253 18.76 -16.06 -13.02
N PRO A 254 18.60 -16.09 -11.69
CA PRO A 254 18.74 -17.32 -10.88
C PRO A 254 17.79 -18.44 -11.34
N ASN A 255 16.58 -18.04 -11.74
CA ASN A 255 15.60 -18.89 -12.41
C ASN A 255 14.68 -18.01 -13.28
N GLN A 256 13.91 -18.63 -14.18
CA GLN A 256 13.07 -17.89 -15.13
C GLN A 256 11.95 -17.08 -14.47
N GLU A 257 11.53 -17.44 -13.26
CA GLU A 257 10.44 -16.79 -12.52
C GLU A 257 10.94 -15.76 -11.48
N SER A 258 12.24 -15.56 -11.36
CA SER A 258 12.80 -14.53 -10.46
C SER A 258 12.34 -13.14 -10.85
N ALA A 259 12.21 -12.25 -9.87
CA ALA A 259 11.96 -10.84 -10.16
C ALA A 259 13.27 -10.05 -10.15
N ALA A 260 13.39 -9.12 -11.09
CA ALA A 260 14.51 -8.19 -11.19
C ALA A 260 14.15 -6.85 -10.57
N ILE A 261 15.00 -6.33 -9.68
CA ILE A 261 14.95 -4.94 -9.25
C ILE A 261 15.90 -4.16 -10.17
N ILE A 262 15.34 -3.24 -10.92
CA ILE A 262 16.07 -2.37 -11.84
C ILE A 262 16.07 -0.95 -11.29
N GLU A 263 17.25 -0.41 -11.05
CA GLU A 263 17.42 0.98 -10.65
C GLU A 263 17.62 1.86 -11.91
N VAL A 264 16.75 2.85 -12.08
CA VAL A 264 16.91 3.85 -13.15
C VAL A 264 17.91 4.89 -12.67
N LEU A 265 19.04 4.97 -13.37
CA LEU A 265 20.17 5.84 -13.02
C LEU A 265 19.97 7.27 -13.47
N SER A 266 19.43 7.43 -14.68
CA SER A 266 19.16 8.74 -15.28
C SER A 266 18.10 8.62 -16.37
N VAL A 267 17.60 9.76 -16.78
CA VAL A 267 16.72 9.92 -17.94
C VAL A 267 17.30 10.98 -18.87
N SER A 268 17.09 10.83 -20.19
CA SER A 268 17.55 11.81 -21.18
C SER A 268 16.51 12.01 -22.28
N GLU A 269 16.61 13.13 -23.02
CA GLU A 269 15.71 13.42 -24.15
C GLU A 269 16.20 12.83 -25.46
N ASP A 270 17.50 12.69 -25.61
CA ASP A 270 18.19 12.37 -26.89
C ASP A 270 18.77 10.95 -26.94
N GLY A 271 18.61 10.16 -25.86
CA GLY A 271 19.17 8.81 -25.78
C GLY A 271 20.70 8.76 -25.71
N SER A 272 21.34 9.91 -25.52
CA SER A 272 22.80 9.95 -25.34
C SER A 272 23.18 9.21 -24.06
N THR A 273 24.01 8.17 -24.21
CA THR A 273 24.49 7.42 -23.03
C THR A 273 25.60 8.21 -22.36
N VAL A 274 25.50 8.37 -21.07
CA VAL A 274 26.56 9.02 -20.26
C VAL A 274 27.73 8.06 -20.06
N ILE A 275 27.51 6.75 -20.21
CA ILE A 275 28.51 5.68 -20.04
C ILE A 275 28.25 4.56 -21.06
N ASP A 276 29.29 4.01 -21.67
CA ASP A 276 29.23 2.96 -22.70
C ASP A 276 28.54 1.64 -22.29
N GLU A 277 28.27 1.44 -21.00
CA GLU A 277 27.66 0.21 -20.46
C GLU A 277 26.17 0.36 -20.11
N ASP A 278 25.57 1.53 -20.35
CA ASP A 278 24.17 1.77 -20.01
C ASP A 278 23.24 1.06 -21.01
N ILE A 279 22.22 0.40 -20.48
CA ILE A 279 21.08 -0.08 -21.26
C ILE A 279 20.06 1.05 -21.34
N VAL A 280 19.57 1.28 -22.54
CA VAL A 280 18.65 2.38 -22.83
C VAL A 280 17.30 1.84 -23.28
N LEU A 281 16.23 2.34 -22.68
CA LEU A 281 14.85 2.07 -23.09
C LEU A 281 14.13 3.39 -23.36
N LEU A 282 13.33 3.41 -24.40
CA LEU A 282 12.44 4.53 -24.70
C LEU A 282 11.12 4.34 -23.93
N GLY A 283 10.67 5.37 -23.25
CA GLY A 283 9.40 5.31 -22.51
C GLY A 283 8.67 6.64 -22.51
N THR A 284 7.39 6.60 -22.20
CA THR A 284 6.55 7.79 -22.07
C THR A 284 6.31 8.10 -20.61
N VAL A 285 6.57 9.32 -20.19
CA VAL A 285 6.26 9.77 -18.81
C VAL A 285 4.75 9.71 -18.63
N SER A 286 4.31 8.81 -17.77
CA SER A 286 2.88 8.71 -17.44
C SER A 286 2.50 9.66 -16.33
N ARG A 287 3.44 9.94 -15.40
CA ARG A 287 3.17 10.73 -14.21
C ARG A 287 4.43 11.27 -13.56
N LEU A 288 4.26 12.43 -12.87
CA LEU A 288 5.25 12.97 -11.94
C LEU A 288 4.68 12.99 -10.52
N ILE A 289 5.49 12.60 -9.54
CA ILE A 289 5.11 12.53 -8.13
C ILE A 289 6.11 13.35 -7.32
N LEU A 290 5.60 14.31 -6.54
CA LEU A 290 6.39 15.01 -5.55
C LEU A 290 6.31 14.28 -4.21
N GLU A 291 7.42 13.72 -3.75
CA GLU A 291 7.51 13.17 -2.41
C GLU A 291 7.54 14.28 -1.38
N ARG A 292 6.49 14.40 -0.58
CA ARG A 292 6.31 15.51 0.38
C ARG A 292 7.40 15.59 1.46
N LYS A 293 7.95 14.44 1.85
CA LYS A 293 8.94 14.33 2.95
C LYS A 293 10.34 14.84 2.54
N THR A 294 10.75 14.54 1.33
CA THR A 294 12.09 14.84 0.82
C THR A 294 12.12 15.99 -0.19
N GLY A 295 10.96 16.39 -0.71
CA GLY A 295 10.85 17.32 -1.83
C GLY A 295 11.36 16.77 -3.16
N GLN A 296 11.62 15.46 -3.25
CA GLN A 296 12.11 14.82 -4.46
C GLN A 296 10.97 14.55 -5.43
N VAL A 297 11.27 14.68 -6.72
CA VAL A 297 10.32 14.34 -7.78
C VAL A 297 10.69 12.99 -8.37
N PHE A 298 9.69 12.12 -8.48
CA PHE A 298 9.79 10.84 -9.17
C PHE A 298 8.95 10.86 -10.44
N ALA A 299 9.47 10.29 -11.50
CA ALA A 299 8.72 10.06 -12.74
C ALA A 299 8.37 8.58 -12.85
N THR A 300 7.11 8.28 -13.15
CA THR A 300 6.72 6.96 -13.65
C THR A 300 6.74 7.01 -15.15
N ILE A 301 7.51 6.14 -15.77
CA ILE A 301 7.77 6.11 -17.21
C ILE A 301 7.34 4.73 -17.71
N LEU A 302 6.47 4.69 -18.71
CA LEU A 302 6.03 3.45 -19.35
C LEU A 302 6.94 3.16 -20.55
N ALA A 303 7.71 2.08 -20.47
CA ALA A 303 8.41 1.50 -21.61
C ALA A 303 7.65 0.25 -22.04
N GLY A 304 7.02 0.32 -23.22
CA GLY A 304 6.01 -0.66 -23.61
C GLY A 304 4.87 -0.73 -22.58
N ASP A 305 4.71 -1.91 -21.98
CA ASP A 305 3.69 -2.20 -20.94
C ASP A 305 4.26 -2.17 -19.51
N LEU A 306 5.55 -1.88 -19.33
CA LEU A 306 6.21 -1.94 -18.04
C LEU A 306 6.45 -0.53 -17.45
N PRO A 307 6.07 -0.31 -16.19
CA PRO A 307 6.35 0.93 -15.49
C PRO A 307 7.75 0.93 -14.89
N PHE A 308 8.50 1.99 -15.17
CA PHE A 308 9.79 2.31 -14.56
C PHE A 308 9.64 3.54 -13.66
N THR A 309 10.29 3.51 -12.51
CA THR A 309 10.34 4.65 -11.60
C THR A 309 11.71 5.29 -11.66
N ALA A 310 11.77 6.55 -12.04
CA ALA A 310 13.00 7.32 -12.11
C ALA A 310 12.96 8.47 -11.10
N ARG A 311 14.06 8.66 -10.37
CA ARG A 311 14.25 9.84 -9.51
C ARG A 311 14.76 11.00 -10.38
N LEU A 312 14.02 12.10 -10.42
CA LEU A 312 14.46 13.30 -11.11
C LEU A 312 15.33 14.15 -10.18
N MET A 313 16.52 14.55 -10.66
CA MET A 313 17.45 15.41 -9.92
C MET A 313 17.30 16.85 -10.37
N PRO A 314 16.81 17.79 -9.53
CA PRO A 314 16.52 19.17 -9.93
C PRO A 314 17.70 19.95 -10.53
N GLN A 315 18.94 19.54 -10.27
CA GLN A 315 20.12 20.21 -10.78
C GLN A 315 20.60 19.70 -12.14
N LYS A 316 20.36 18.40 -12.46
CA LYS A 316 20.72 17.80 -13.76
C LYS A 316 19.56 17.85 -14.76
N ASP A 317 18.33 17.80 -14.24
CA ASP A 317 17.12 17.68 -15.07
C ASP A 317 16.42 19.03 -15.29
N LYS A 318 17.01 20.16 -14.81
CA LYS A 318 16.50 21.52 -15.10
C LYS A 318 16.56 21.90 -16.58
N GLU A 319 17.42 21.23 -17.35
CA GLU A 319 17.50 21.40 -18.79
C GLU A 319 16.48 20.52 -19.54
N HIS A 320 15.89 19.54 -18.86
CA HIS A 320 14.90 18.64 -19.42
C HIS A 320 13.50 19.03 -18.97
N ASN A 321 12.71 19.49 -19.90
CA ASN A 321 11.31 19.85 -19.68
C ASN A 321 10.46 18.54 -19.58
N ILE A 322 10.57 17.82 -18.44
CA ILE A 322 9.91 16.53 -18.22
C ILE A 322 8.48 16.77 -17.72
N PHE A 323 7.50 16.27 -18.47
CA PHE A 323 6.07 16.38 -18.14
C PHE A 323 5.31 15.13 -18.59
N PRO A 324 4.14 14.82 -18.03
CA PRO A 324 3.32 13.71 -18.47
C PRO A 324 3.00 13.76 -19.96
N GLY A 325 3.16 12.63 -20.65
CA GLY A 325 3.03 12.52 -22.11
C GLY A 325 4.34 12.69 -22.88
N LYS A 326 5.40 13.17 -22.25
CA LYS A 326 6.71 13.30 -22.91
C LYS A 326 7.38 11.95 -23.06
N THR A 327 7.97 11.72 -24.23
CA THR A 327 8.81 10.55 -24.49
C THR A 327 10.24 10.87 -24.10
N ILE A 328 10.86 9.98 -23.32
CA ILE A 328 12.22 10.11 -22.80
C ILE A 328 12.92 8.75 -22.77
N TYR A 329 14.24 8.76 -22.69
CA TYR A 329 15.06 7.57 -22.56
C TYR A 329 15.36 7.29 -21.10
N ILE A 330 15.25 6.02 -20.71
CA ILE A 330 15.55 5.49 -19.38
C ILE A 330 16.91 4.80 -19.48
N HIS A 331 17.82 5.14 -18.57
CA HIS A 331 19.15 4.54 -18.49
C HIS A 331 19.26 3.67 -17.24
N TYR A 332 19.69 2.42 -17.40
CA TYR A 332 19.97 1.51 -16.29
C TYR A 332 21.16 0.59 -16.62
N ARG A 333 21.71 -0.07 -15.61
CA ARG A 333 22.88 -0.94 -15.75
C ARG A 333 22.60 -2.37 -15.29
N LEU A 334 23.20 -3.33 -15.97
CA LEU A 334 23.05 -4.74 -15.65
C LEU A 334 23.69 -5.12 -14.30
N ASP A 335 24.85 -4.53 -14.00
CA ASP A 335 25.60 -4.78 -12.76
C ASP A 335 24.89 -4.26 -11.49
N GLN A 336 23.92 -3.35 -11.64
CA GLN A 336 23.10 -2.83 -10.54
C GLN A 336 21.75 -3.53 -10.41
N THR A 337 21.42 -4.45 -11.34
CA THR A 337 20.20 -5.26 -11.25
C THR A 337 20.33 -6.29 -10.13
N LYS A 338 19.37 -6.29 -9.23
CA LYS A 338 19.28 -7.25 -8.12
C LYS A 338 18.17 -8.27 -8.39
N TRP A 339 18.32 -9.49 -7.88
CA TRP A 339 17.32 -10.55 -8.04
C TRP A 339 16.60 -10.86 -6.73
N ILE A 340 15.29 -11.13 -6.84
CA ILE A 340 14.43 -11.62 -5.77
C ILE A 340 13.71 -12.89 -6.18
#